data_ac499b15c9698f113158f499ef274e09
#
_entry.id   ac499b15c9698f113158f499ef274e09
#
_cell.length_a   1.000
_cell.length_b   1.000
_cell.length_c   1.000
_cell.angle_alpha   90.00
_cell.angle_beta   90.00
_cell.angle_gamma   90.00
#
_symmetry.space_group_name_H-M   'P 1'
#
loop_
_entity.id
_entity.type
_entity.pdbx_description
1 polymer ?
#
loop_
_entity_poly.entity_id
_entity_poly.type
_entity_poly.pdbx_seq_one_letter_code
_entity_poly.pdbx_strand_id
1 'polypeptide(L)'
;MTRKHDNNPKRTSNRPAKPKTSRANPPRPKRFGADPVGGDLGRPLSQTTKAAGKGSACALCPAFGRCGGCSRLDVSYADQLLAKEQQVAALFEGIAPAGALLPILGMDDPFHYRNKVISPYAPAKGAKRKGKDAKLARADILTGMYETGTHRLIPTDTCAIENETAKKVTLAIRDIMARWNMEPYNEDTGAGFVRHAVVRVGHKSGEVLVTVVINGEEFPASKAFCRELARRVPEVTTIVQNVNTRQTNVILGDKERVLFGPGFILDTLCGLTFRISSQSFYQVNATQTEVLYDEAIRLANLTGVETVIDAYCGTGTIGLVAASRGAARVIGVDSVEAAIRDAANNARHNGVENAEFVAQDATAFMKELAASEERPQPLVLLMDPPRAGSTPEFLAGAAALAPERIVYISCNPATQARDVRQLVKSGYEMRAIRSVDMFPHTDHVESIVMLEREDRRGGARGGAHRARTV
;
A
#
# COMPACT_ATOMS: atom_id res chain seq x y z
N MET A 1 -61.35 -24.88 60.07
CA MET A 1 -61.72 -26.27 59.77
C MET A 1 -61.13 -26.61 58.42
N THR A 2 -60.26 -27.43 58.17
CA THR A 2 -59.79 -28.73 58.61
C THR A 2 -58.42 -28.95 57.95
N ARG A 3 -57.52 -29.54 58.72
CA ARG A 3 -56.20 -30.05 58.38
C ARG A 3 -56.28 -31.21 57.37
N LYS A 4 -55.19 -31.40 56.58
CA LYS A 4 -54.52 -32.73 56.40
C LYS A 4 -53.38 -32.54 55.36
N HIS A 5 -52.24 -32.79 55.76
CA HIS A 5 -51.32 -33.94 55.86
C HIS A 5 -50.34 -34.05 54.70
N ASP A 6 -49.10 -34.03 55.13
CA ASP A 6 -47.83 -34.38 54.46
C ASP A 6 -47.88 -35.69 53.68
N ASN A 7 -47.18 -35.74 52.58
CA ASN A 7 -46.39 -36.92 52.22
C ASN A 7 -45.26 -36.53 51.22
N ASN A 8 -44.04 -36.60 51.70
CA ASN A 8 -42.83 -36.45 50.95
C ASN A 8 -42.22 -37.83 50.67
N PRO A 9 -41.94 -38.22 49.44
CA PRO A 9 -41.04 -39.34 49.19
C PRO A 9 -39.70 -38.81 48.64
N LYS A 10 -38.64 -39.16 49.38
CA LYS A 10 -37.21 -39.05 49.10
C LYS A 10 -36.90 -39.48 47.65
N ARG A 11 -36.36 -38.58 46.83
CA ARG A 11 -35.72 -38.90 45.57
C ARG A 11 -34.22 -39.02 45.75
N THR A 12 -33.72 -40.22 45.61
CA THR A 12 -32.33 -40.62 45.51
C THR A 12 -31.72 -39.99 44.25
N SER A 13 -30.63 -39.25 44.44
CA SER A 13 -29.85 -38.63 43.38
C SER A 13 -28.91 -39.65 42.73
N ASN A 14 -29.21 -40.13 41.57
CA ASN A 14 -28.24 -40.74 40.67
C ASN A 14 -27.72 -39.68 39.71
N ARG A 15 -26.51 -39.17 39.98
CA ARG A 15 -25.74 -38.36 38.99
C ARG A 15 -24.90 -39.31 38.13
N PRO A 16 -25.05 -39.29 36.80
CA PRO A 16 -24.09 -39.97 35.94
C PRO A 16 -22.76 -39.23 35.90
N ALA A 17 -21.66 -39.99 35.95
CA ALA A 17 -20.30 -39.52 35.89
C ALA A 17 -20.02 -38.80 34.54
N LYS A 18 -19.38 -37.63 34.58
CA LYS A 18 -18.91 -36.91 33.40
C LYS A 18 -17.73 -37.65 32.76
N PRO A 19 -17.68 -37.82 31.42
CA PRO A 19 -16.52 -38.38 30.75
C PRO A 19 -15.34 -37.37 30.83
N LYS A 20 -14.16 -37.88 31.19
CA LYS A 20 -12.89 -37.16 31.14
C LYS A 20 -12.52 -36.94 29.64
N THR A 21 -12.80 -35.77 29.10
CA THR A 21 -12.23 -35.35 27.81
C THR A 21 -10.81 -34.84 28.05
N SER A 22 -9.84 -35.57 27.56
CA SER A 22 -8.46 -35.11 27.42
C SER A 22 -8.44 -33.85 26.49
N ARG A 23 -8.13 -32.69 27.06
CA ARG A 23 -7.84 -31.50 26.30
C ARG A 23 -6.51 -31.73 25.58
N ALA A 24 -6.58 -32.08 24.28
CA ALA A 24 -5.49 -31.89 23.39
C ALA A 24 -5.31 -30.36 23.17
N ASN A 25 -4.13 -29.85 23.48
CA ASN A 25 -3.78 -28.47 23.16
C ASN A 25 -3.92 -28.27 21.63
N PRO A 26 -4.58 -27.18 21.17
CA PRO A 26 -4.57 -26.87 19.75
C PRO A 26 -3.13 -26.61 19.28
N PRO A 27 -2.77 -26.98 18.05
CA PRO A 27 -1.45 -26.73 17.50
C PRO A 27 -1.19 -25.23 17.52
N ARG A 28 -0.01 -24.83 17.98
CA ARG A 28 0.46 -23.44 17.93
C ARG A 28 0.32 -22.96 16.48
N PRO A 29 -0.28 -21.77 16.21
CA PRO A 29 -0.29 -21.22 14.89
C PRO A 29 1.15 -21.07 14.42
N LYS A 30 1.47 -21.56 13.23
CA LYS A 30 2.73 -21.30 12.55
C LYS A 30 2.90 -19.78 12.53
N ARG A 31 4.01 -19.28 13.05
CA ARG A 31 4.42 -17.89 12.89
C ARG A 31 4.52 -17.65 11.38
N PHE A 32 3.53 -17.02 10.81
CA PHE A 32 3.73 -16.29 9.56
C PHE A 32 4.66 -15.15 9.94
N GLY A 33 5.89 -15.23 9.49
CA GLY A 33 6.84 -14.14 9.61
C GLY A 33 6.17 -12.93 8.96
N ALA A 34 6.03 -11.83 9.71
CA ALA A 34 5.84 -10.55 9.09
C ALA A 34 7.03 -10.36 8.17
N ASP A 35 6.79 -10.20 6.87
CA ASP A 35 7.82 -9.72 5.98
C ASP A 35 8.29 -8.39 6.56
N PRO A 36 9.57 -8.27 6.95
CA PRO A 36 10.11 -6.97 7.25
C PRO A 36 9.91 -6.15 5.97
N VAL A 37 9.66 -4.85 6.13
CA VAL A 37 9.71 -3.87 5.03
C VAL A 37 11.17 -3.79 4.55
N GLY A 38 11.66 -4.86 3.96
CA GLY A 38 13.03 -5.16 3.61
C GLY A 38 13.12 -6.60 3.17
N GLY A 39 12.35 -7.00 2.15
CA GLY A 39 12.62 -8.22 1.39
C GLY A 39 13.97 -8.03 0.71
N ASP A 40 14.80 -9.05 0.78
CA ASP A 40 16.13 -9.16 0.20
C ASP A 40 16.11 -8.75 -1.29
N LEU A 41 16.34 -7.46 -1.54
CA LEU A 41 16.70 -6.95 -2.85
C LEU A 41 18.15 -7.40 -3.02
N GLY A 42 18.36 -8.43 -3.83
CA GLY A 42 19.65 -9.08 -4.04
C GLY A 42 20.85 -8.17 -3.84
N ARG A 43 21.82 -8.63 -3.07
CA ARG A 43 23.07 -8.02 -2.56
C ARG A 43 23.18 -6.51 -2.76
N PRO A 44 23.40 -5.72 -1.69
CA PRO A 44 23.60 -4.28 -1.81
C PRO A 44 24.69 -3.99 -2.84
N LEU A 45 24.38 -3.08 -3.77
CA LEU A 45 25.34 -2.57 -4.74
C LEU A 45 26.64 -2.19 -4.02
N SER A 46 27.76 -2.75 -4.47
CA SER A 46 29.08 -2.48 -3.90
C SER A 46 29.34 -0.98 -3.89
N GLN A 47 29.79 -0.49 -2.73
CA GLN A 47 30.15 0.90 -2.42
C GLN A 47 31.19 1.43 -3.42
N THR A 48 30.77 2.14 -4.46
CA THR A 48 31.70 2.85 -5.36
C THR A 48 31.19 4.24 -5.76
N THR A 49 30.33 4.88 -4.95
CA THR A 49 30.04 6.30 -5.11
C THR A 49 30.58 7.05 -3.89
N LYS A 50 31.35 8.12 -4.12
CA LYS A 50 31.85 9.00 -3.04
C LYS A 50 30.64 9.58 -2.32
N ALA A 51 30.41 9.13 -1.10
CA ALA A 51 29.36 9.63 -0.24
C ALA A 51 29.49 11.13 -0.05
N ALA A 52 28.41 11.88 -0.25
CA ALA A 52 28.28 13.20 0.35
C ALA A 52 28.46 13.00 1.86
N GLY A 53 29.38 13.75 2.47
CA GLY A 53 29.88 13.43 3.81
C GLY A 53 28.75 13.28 4.83
N LYS A 54 28.88 12.35 5.78
CA LYS A 54 27.93 12.06 6.88
C LYS A 54 27.38 13.32 7.60
N GLY A 55 28.05 14.46 7.51
CA GLY A 55 27.61 15.75 8.07
C GLY A 55 26.38 16.36 7.39
N SER A 56 26.17 16.14 6.09
CA SER A 56 25.06 16.74 5.33
C SER A 56 23.71 16.04 5.61
N ALA A 57 23.69 14.72 5.70
CA ALA A 57 22.47 13.96 5.98
C ALA A 57 21.95 14.17 7.41
N CYS A 58 22.84 14.31 8.39
CA CYS A 58 22.49 14.66 9.77
C CYS A 58 21.89 16.07 9.90
N ALA A 59 22.23 16.99 8.99
CA ALA A 59 21.62 18.32 8.96
C ALA A 59 20.17 18.27 8.45
N LEU A 60 19.85 17.34 7.52
CA LEU A 60 18.49 17.16 6.99
C LEU A 60 17.60 16.35 7.94
N CYS A 61 18.14 15.34 8.60
CA CYS A 61 17.39 14.48 9.52
C CYS A 61 18.27 13.96 10.66
N PRO A 62 18.07 14.40 11.91
CA PRO A 62 18.86 13.94 13.06
C PRO A 62 18.63 12.46 13.41
N ALA A 63 17.62 11.82 12.87
CA ALA A 63 17.30 10.40 13.05
C ALA A 63 17.91 9.51 11.96
N PHE A 64 18.54 10.08 10.92
CA PHE A 64 19.13 9.29 9.83
C PHE A 64 20.18 8.29 10.34
N GLY A 65 20.19 7.10 9.74
CA GLY A 65 21.06 5.98 10.14
C GLY A 65 20.54 5.16 11.34
N ARG A 66 19.48 5.63 12.03
CA ARG A 66 18.79 4.89 13.08
C ARG A 66 17.32 4.60 12.75
N CYS A 67 16.65 5.57 12.15
CA CYS A 67 15.28 5.45 11.67
C CYS A 67 15.23 4.64 10.37
N GLY A 68 14.26 3.72 10.24
CA GLY A 68 14.08 2.89 9.06
C GLY A 68 13.37 3.58 7.88
N GLY A 69 13.12 4.90 7.95
CA GLY A 69 12.37 5.62 6.91
C GLY A 69 13.16 5.94 5.64
N CYS A 70 14.48 6.15 5.77
CA CYS A 70 15.38 6.52 4.68
C CYS A 70 16.66 5.68 4.72
N SER A 71 17.11 5.20 3.57
CA SER A 71 18.38 4.46 3.42
C SER A 71 19.43 5.21 2.61
N ARG A 72 19.04 6.28 1.91
CA ARG A 72 19.90 7.02 0.94
C ARG A 72 19.91 8.54 1.13
N LEU A 73 19.52 9.06 2.28
CA LEU A 73 19.49 10.51 2.52
C LEU A 73 20.88 11.18 2.50
N ASP A 74 21.95 10.40 2.63
CA ASP A 74 23.33 10.80 2.57
C ASP A 74 23.95 10.78 1.16
N VAL A 75 23.16 10.35 0.15
CA VAL A 75 23.55 10.28 -1.26
C VAL A 75 22.85 11.41 -2.03
N SER A 76 23.55 12.05 -2.99
CA SER A 76 22.90 13.06 -3.83
C SER A 76 21.70 12.45 -4.59
N TYR A 77 20.66 13.26 -4.83
CA TYR A 77 19.46 12.73 -5.48
C TYR A 77 19.74 12.23 -6.91
N ALA A 78 20.63 12.89 -7.63
CA ALA A 78 21.06 12.45 -8.96
C ALA A 78 21.76 11.06 -8.91
N ASP A 79 22.61 10.83 -7.92
CA ASP A 79 23.27 9.54 -7.76
C ASP A 79 22.29 8.43 -7.30
N GLN A 80 21.27 8.80 -6.51
CA GLN A 80 20.19 7.86 -6.15
C GLN A 80 19.43 7.39 -7.39
N LEU A 81 19.06 8.32 -8.30
CA LEU A 81 18.37 8.01 -9.55
C LEU A 81 19.23 7.11 -10.44
N LEU A 82 20.50 7.43 -10.61
CA LEU A 82 21.43 6.63 -11.40
C LEU A 82 21.57 5.20 -10.83
N ALA A 83 21.70 5.06 -9.53
CA ALA A 83 21.82 3.77 -8.88
C ALA A 83 20.54 2.90 -9.06
N LYS A 84 19.35 3.51 -8.97
CA LYS A 84 18.06 2.84 -9.21
C LYS A 84 17.90 2.40 -10.66
N GLU A 85 18.30 3.24 -11.61
CA GLU A 85 18.29 2.92 -13.03
C GLU A 85 19.21 1.73 -13.33
N GLN A 86 20.44 1.75 -12.80
CA GLN A 86 21.40 0.64 -12.94
C GLN A 86 20.90 -0.66 -12.31
N GLN A 87 20.24 -0.58 -11.15
CA GLN A 87 19.63 -1.73 -10.49
C GLN A 87 18.57 -2.39 -11.38
N VAL A 88 17.69 -1.60 -11.98
CA VAL A 88 16.64 -2.11 -12.88
C VAL A 88 17.28 -2.66 -14.16
N ALA A 89 18.24 -1.96 -14.76
CA ALA A 89 18.94 -2.43 -15.95
C ALA A 89 19.57 -3.81 -15.75
N ALA A 90 20.25 -4.02 -14.62
CA ALA A 90 20.88 -5.32 -14.29
C ALA A 90 19.85 -6.46 -14.14
N LEU A 91 18.66 -6.19 -13.59
CA LEU A 91 17.59 -7.20 -13.44
C LEU A 91 16.99 -7.63 -14.78
N PHE A 92 17.00 -6.74 -15.77
CA PHE A 92 16.45 -6.96 -17.09
C PHE A 92 17.52 -7.30 -18.15
N GLU A 93 18.76 -7.51 -17.73
CA GLU A 93 19.82 -8.00 -18.62
C GLU A 93 19.41 -9.35 -19.27
N GLY A 94 19.58 -9.45 -20.58
CA GLY A 94 19.16 -10.62 -21.38
C GLY A 94 17.64 -10.74 -21.62
N ILE A 95 16.83 -9.76 -21.15
CA ILE A 95 15.38 -9.67 -21.43
C ILE A 95 15.08 -8.43 -22.27
N ALA A 96 15.62 -7.29 -21.85
CA ALA A 96 15.39 -6.01 -22.49
C ALA A 96 16.14 -5.93 -23.82
N PRO A 97 15.45 -5.70 -24.96
CA PRO A 97 16.14 -5.43 -26.22
C PRO A 97 16.86 -4.08 -26.16
N ALA A 98 17.79 -3.86 -27.08
CA ALA A 98 18.52 -2.60 -27.20
C ALA A 98 17.54 -1.43 -27.38
N GLY A 99 17.71 -0.38 -26.56
CA GLY A 99 16.87 0.82 -26.59
C GLY A 99 15.54 0.73 -25.81
N ALA A 100 15.20 -0.44 -25.21
CA ALA A 100 13.99 -0.58 -24.43
C ALA A 100 14.09 0.08 -23.04
N LEU A 101 15.29 0.26 -22.50
CA LEU A 101 15.53 0.94 -21.23
C LEU A 101 15.41 2.44 -21.41
N LEU A 102 14.39 3.03 -20.79
CA LEU A 102 14.14 4.47 -20.81
C LEU A 102 14.70 5.12 -19.55
N PRO A 103 15.16 6.40 -19.59
CA PRO A 103 15.68 7.10 -18.42
C PRO A 103 14.67 7.13 -17.26
N ILE A 104 15.14 7.04 -16.02
CA ILE A 104 14.30 7.10 -14.83
C ILE A 104 13.59 8.45 -14.69
N LEU A 105 12.34 8.42 -14.21
CA LEU A 105 11.58 9.62 -13.87
C LEU A 105 11.74 9.91 -12.37
N GLY A 106 12.46 10.98 -12.05
CA GLY A 106 12.67 11.48 -10.69
C GLY A 106 11.65 12.54 -10.28
N MET A 107 11.78 13.07 -9.05
CA MET A 107 11.02 14.21 -8.53
C MET A 107 11.83 15.50 -8.63
N ASP A 108 11.16 16.62 -8.88
CA ASP A 108 11.76 17.95 -8.80
C ASP A 108 12.08 18.32 -7.34
N ASP A 109 11.14 18.05 -6.43
CA ASP A 109 11.32 18.19 -4.98
C ASP A 109 11.11 16.83 -4.28
N PRO A 110 12.19 16.12 -3.92
CA PRO A 110 12.12 14.79 -3.34
C PRO A 110 11.84 14.77 -1.83
N PHE A 111 11.36 15.87 -1.25
CA PHE A 111 11.10 16.00 0.17
C PHE A 111 9.60 16.05 0.49
N HIS A 112 9.24 15.72 1.73
CA HIS A 112 7.88 15.82 2.30
C HIS A 112 6.75 15.21 1.44
N TYR A 113 7.11 14.32 0.51
CA TYR A 113 6.21 13.72 -0.47
C TYR A 113 5.22 12.71 0.13
N ARG A 114 5.55 12.15 1.31
CA ARG A 114 4.79 11.03 1.88
C ARG A 114 3.49 11.52 2.52
N ASN A 115 2.40 11.39 1.78
CA ASN A 115 1.06 11.87 2.14
C ASN A 115 0.33 10.95 3.16
N LYS A 116 0.80 9.72 3.39
CA LYS A 116 0.32 8.79 4.42
C LYS A 116 1.42 8.53 5.43
N VAL A 117 1.17 8.96 6.66
CA VAL A 117 2.09 8.81 7.80
C VAL A 117 1.48 7.88 8.84
N ILE A 118 2.24 6.89 9.29
CA ILE A 118 1.86 5.96 10.34
C ILE A 118 2.83 6.16 11.49
N SER A 119 2.34 6.73 12.60
CA SER A 119 3.16 7.01 13.76
C SER A 119 2.67 6.19 14.96
N PRO A 120 3.48 5.24 15.46
CA PRO A 120 3.22 4.56 16.72
C PRO A 120 3.42 5.49 17.92
N TYR A 121 2.74 5.19 19.02
CA TYR A 121 2.96 5.81 20.32
C TYR A 121 3.40 4.73 21.31
N ALA A 122 4.53 4.96 21.96
CA ALA A 122 5.11 4.02 22.93
C ALA A 122 5.58 4.73 24.21
N PRO A 123 5.62 4.06 25.37
CA PRO A 123 6.20 4.63 26.58
C PRO A 123 7.72 4.79 26.42
N ALA A 124 8.29 5.89 26.90
CA ALA A 124 9.73 6.07 26.98
C ALA A 124 10.34 5.08 27.97
N LYS A 125 11.54 4.57 27.64
CA LYS A 125 12.26 3.66 28.56
C LYS A 125 12.55 4.38 29.89
N GLY A 126 12.15 3.76 30.98
CA GLY A 126 12.37 4.31 32.34
C GLY A 126 11.31 5.31 32.80
N ALA A 127 10.27 5.57 32.05
CA ALA A 127 9.07 6.29 32.48
C ALA A 127 8.39 5.52 33.64
N LYS A 128 8.97 5.59 34.84
CA LYS A 128 8.37 4.99 36.05
C LYS A 128 7.41 6.00 36.64
N ARG A 129 6.11 5.73 36.50
CA ARG A 129 5.10 6.46 37.27
C ARG A 129 5.31 6.19 38.76
N LYS A 130 5.59 7.22 39.53
CA LYS A 130 5.64 7.16 41.00
C LYS A 130 4.25 7.56 41.52
N GLY A 131 3.37 6.56 41.74
CA GLY A 131 2.05 6.76 42.34
C GLY A 131 0.89 6.73 41.33
N LYS A 132 -0.34 6.45 41.80
CA LYS A 132 -1.57 6.34 41.00
C LYS A 132 -1.98 7.64 40.30
N ASP A 133 -1.56 8.78 40.83
CA ASP A 133 -1.93 10.12 40.34
C ASP A 133 -0.83 10.83 39.54
N ALA A 134 0.26 10.12 39.21
CA ALA A 134 1.35 10.71 38.44
C ALA A 134 0.89 11.05 37.02
N LYS A 135 1.01 12.36 36.67
CA LYS A 135 0.69 12.85 35.32
C LYS A 135 1.72 12.40 34.30
N LEU A 136 1.25 12.08 33.12
CA LEU A 136 2.07 11.75 31.98
C LEU A 136 2.73 13.02 31.42
N ALA A 137 4.05 13.01 31.26
CA ALA A 137 4.75 14.11 30.59
C ALA A 137 4.89 13.83 29.09
N ARG A 138 5.06 14.87 28.27
CA ARG A 138 5.34 14.74 26.83
C ARG A 138 6.57 13.85 26.58
N ALA A 139 7.61 13.97 27.42
CA ALA A 139 8.83 13.16 27.32
C ALA A 139 8.62 11.67 27.61
N ASP A 140 7.51 11.31 28.26
CA ASP A 140 7.19 9.90 28.55
C ASP A 140 6.52 9.19 27.36
N ILE A 141 6.15 9.93 26.30
CA ILE A 141 5.50 9.42 25.11
C ILE A 141 6.43 9.56 23.91
N LEU A 142 6.90 8.44 23.40
CA LEU A 142 7.64 8.39 22.14
C LEU A 142 6.65 8.32 20.97
N THR A 143 6.96 9.01 19.88
CA THR A 143 6.33 8.84 18.57
C THR A 143 7.36 9.07 17.48
N GLY A 144 7.25 8.34 16.36
CA GLY A 144 8.23 8.40 15.27
C GLY A 144 8.17 7.18 14.39
N MET A 145 9.32 6.65 14.03
CA MET A 145 9.47 5.49 13.14
C MET A 145 10.25 4.37 13.84
N TYR A 146 10.00 3.13 13.45
CA TYR A 146 10.80 2.01 13.93
C TYR A 146 12.20 2.01 13.30
N GLU A 147 13.19 1.58 14.06
CA GLU A 147 14.50 1.23 13.56
C GLU A 147 14.40 0.01 12.65
N THR A 148 15.13 0.01 11.55
CA THR A 148 15.09 -1.06 10.55
C THR A 148 15.29 -2.44 11.19
N GLY A 149 14.37 -3.37 10.89
CA GLY A 149 14.42 -4.76 11.38
C GLY A 149 14.15 -4.94 12.87
N THR A 150 13.69 -3.91 13.57
CA THR A 150 13.40 -3.97 15.02
C THR A 150 12.03 -3.36 15.36
N HIS A 151 11.56 -3.58 16.60
CA HIS A 151 10.41 -2.88 17.18
C HIS A 151 10.85 -1.68 18.05
N ARG A 152 12.11 -1.23 17.94
CA ARG A 152 12.60 -0.07 18.66
C ARG A 152 12.12 1.21 18.00
N LEU A 153 11.29 1.98 18.70
CA LEU A 153 10.82 3.27 18.22
C LEU A 153 11.92 4.33 18.33
N ILE A 154 12.25 4.96 17.21
CA ILE A 154 13.13 6.11 17.13
C ILE A 154 12.26 7.38 17.08
N PRO A 155 12.35 8.26 18.09
CA PRO A 155 11.59 9.51 18.07
C PRO A 155 11.98 10.40 16.89
N THR A 156 10.97 10.93 16.19
CA THR A 156 11.18 11.85 15.05
C THR A 156 10.22 13.03 15.18
N ASP A 157 10.69 14.15 15.70
CA ASP A 157 9.91 15.39 15.76
C ASP A 157 9.92 16.12 14.40
N THR A 158 10.91 15.85 13.56
CA THR A 158 11.02 16.30 12.16
C THR A 158 11.31 15.11 11.26
N CYS A 159 10.87 15.18 10.00
CA CYS A 159 11.13 14.13 9.02
C CYS A 159 11.27 14.76 7.63
N ALA A 160 12.29 14.35 6.88
CA ALA A 160 12.57 14.90 5.55
C ALA A 160 11.59 14.37 4.48
N ILE A 161 10.92 13.24 4.71
CA ILE A 161 10.05 12.62 3.70
C ILE A 161 8.56 12.64 4.05
N GLU A 162 8.19 12.70 5.35
CA GLU A 162 6.79 12.77 5.76
C GLU A 162 6.22 14.15 5.48
N ASN A 163 4.95 14.19 5.04
CA ASN A 163 4.20 15.44 4.91
C ASN A 163 4.19 16.21 6.24
N GLU A 164 4.49 17.50 6.20
CA GLU A 164 4.65 18.35 7.39
C GLU A 164 3.36 18.48 8.21
N THR A 165 2.20 18.58 7.55
CA THR A 165 0.90 18.62 8.23
C THR A 165 0.62 17.30 8.93
N ALA A 166 0.93 16.15 8.31
CA ALA A 166 0.80 14.86 8.96
C ALA A 166 1.70 14.74 10.19
N LYS A 167 2.94 15.22 10.11
CA LYS A 167 3.85 15.29 11.26
C LYS A 167 3.29 16.19 12.38
N LYS A 168 2.78 17.37 12.04
CA LYS A 168 2.13 18.29 12.98
C LYS A 168 0.97 17.61 13.72
N VAL A 169 0.14 16.83 13.01
CA VAL A 169 -0.95 16.04 13.60
C VAL A 169 -0.43 15.02 14.62
N THR A 170 0.58 14.22 14.24
CA THR A 170 1.09 13.17 15.14
C THR A 170 1.69 13.74 16.42
N LEU A 171 2.39 14.89 16.33
CA LEU A 171 2.91 15.61 17.48
C LEU A 171 1.82 16.25 18.33
N ALA A 172 0.77 16.81 17.71
CA ALA A 172 -0.38 17.37 18.41
C ALA A 172 -1.13 16.28 19.22
N ILE A 173 -1.27 15.07 18.66
CA ILE A 173 -1.86 13.94 19.38
C ILE A 173 -1.00 13.56 20.59
N ARG A 174 0.33 13.48 20.46
CA ARG A 174 1.25 13.25 21.59
C ARG A 174 1.04 14.27 22.72
N ASP A 175 0.92 15.53 22.37
CA ASP A 175 0.72 16.63 23.35
C ASP A 175 -0.66 16.53 24.04
N ILE A 176 -1.71 16.13 23.31
CA ILE A 176 -3.04 15.89 23.86
C ILE A 176 -3.01 14.68 24.81
N MET A 177 -2.33 13.60 24.42
CA MET A 177 -2.15 12.41 25.25
C MET A 177 -1.48 12.76 26.59
N ALA A 178 -0.38 13.52 26.57
CA ALA A 178 0.30 13.98 27.77
C ALA A 178 -0.61 14.84 28.66
N ARG A 179 -1.31 15.81 28.07
CA ARG A 179 -2.21 16.71 28.81
C ARG A 179 -3.37 15.99 29.49
N TRP A 180 -3.92 14.95 28.85
CA TRP A 180 -5.11 14.25 29.33
C TRP A 180 -4.80 12.88 29.93
N ASN A 181 -3.53 12.60 30.17
CA ASN A 181 -3.05 11.35 30.79
C ASN A 181 -3.48 10.09 30.02
N MET A 182 -3.51 10.18 28.68
CA MET A 182 -3.80 9.06 27.80
C MET A 182 -2.54 8.21 27.61
N GLU A 183 -2.58 6.96 28.04
CA GLU A 183 -1.41 6.09 28.00
C GLU A 183 -1.06 5.65 26.58
N PRO A 184 0.23 5.76 26.16
CA PRO A 184 0.70 5.14 24.94
C PRO A 184 0.69 3.62 25.11
N TYR A 185 0.45 2.90 24.01
CA TYR A 185 0.45 1.44 24.00
C TYR A 185 1.87 0.89 24.17
N ASN A 186 2.00 -0.11 25.02
CA ASN A 186 3.24 -0.85 25.23
C ASN A 186 3.12 -2.22 24.56
N GLU A 187 3.89 -2.46 23.51
CA GLU A 187 3.85 -3.71 22.74
C GLU A 187 4.33 -4.92 23.55
N ASP A 188 5.24 -4.72 24.52
CA ASP A 188 5.78 -5.80 25.35
C ASP A 188 4.75 -6.32 26.34
N THR A 189 3.89 -5.44 26.86
CA THR A 189 2.91 -5.78 27.91
C THR A 189 1.48 -5.88 27.41
N GLY A 190 1.18 -5.36 26.22
CA GLY A 190 -0.17 -5.24 25.69
C GLY A 190 -1.03 -4.19 26.41
N ALA A 191 -0.44 -3.38 27.30
CA ALA A 191 -1.12 -2.35 28.07
C ALA A 191 -1.03 -0.97 27.38
N GLY A 192 -1.91 -0.05 27.80
CA GLY A 192 -1.99 1.30 27.25
C GLY A 192 -3.18 1.47 26.30
N PHE A 193 -3.43 2.70 25.87
CA PHE A 193 -4.65 3.06 25.17
C PHE A 193 -4.41 3.42 23.69
N VAL A 194 -3.60 4.46 23.40
CA VAL A 194 -3.34 4.89 22.02
C VAL A 194 -2.17 4.13 21.44
N ARG A 195 -2.41 3.42 20.32
CA ARG A 195 -1.40 2.61 19.62
C ARG A 195 -0.72 3.39 18.51
N HIS A 196 -1.51 3.88 17.57
CA HIS A 196 -1.01 4.57 16.37
C HIS A 196 -1.89 5.74 15.99
N ALA A 197 -1.32 6.70 15.29
CA ALA A 197 -2.05 7.59 14.39
C ALA A 197 -1.69 7.25 12.95
N VAL A 198 -2.69 7.03 12.11
CA VAL A 198 -2.56 6.96 10.66
C VAL A 198 -3.13 8.25 10.10
N VAL A 199 -2.26 9.09 9.55
CA VAL A 199 -2.63 10.39 9.01
C VAL A 199 -2.50 10.36 7.50
N ARG A 200 -3.55 10.75 6.79
CA ARG A 200 -3.55 10.95 5.34
C ARG A 200 -3.80 12.40 5.02
N VAL A 201 -3.03 12.95 4.13
CA VAL A 201 -3.15 14.34 3.66
C VAL A 201 -3.43 14.31 2.18
N GLY A 202 -4.54 14.89 1.76
CA GLY A 202 -4.83 15.09 0.34
C GLY A 202 -3.79 16.05 -0.26
N HIS A 203 -3.12 15.62 -1.31
CA HIS A 203 -2.01 16.39 -1.90
C HIS A 203 -2.49 17.71 -2.51
N LYS A 204 -3.60 17.68 -3.24
CA LYS A 204 -4.18 18.87 -3.89
C LYS A 204 -5.27 19.52 -3.05
N SER A 205 -6.04 18.75 -2.30
CA SER A 205 -7.11 19.28 -1.46
C SER A 205 -6.62 19.90 -0.15
N GLY A 206 -5.50 19.41 0.38
CA GLY A 206 -5.04 19.77 1.72
C GLY A 206 -5.89 19.18 2.86
N GLU A 207 -6.94 18.41 2.55
CA GLU A 207 -7.79 17.75 3.54
C GLU A 207 -7.01 16.70 4.32
N VAL A 208 -7.29 16.58 5.62
CA VAL A 208 -6.57 15.67 6.52
C VAL A 208 -7.52 14.68 7.17
N LEU A 209 -7.28 13.40 6.94
CA LEU A 209 -7.91 12.29 7.63
C LEU A 209 -6.97 11.72 8.70
N VAL A 210 -7.47 11.68 9.93
CA VAL A 210 -6.75 11.14 11.09
C VAL A 210 -7.44 9.89 11.58
N THR A 211 -6.77 8.74 11.51
CA THR A 211 -7.25 7.50 12.12
C THR A 211 -6.47 7.27 13.42
N VAL A 212 -7.16 7.35 14.55
CA VAL A 212 -6.57 7.05 15.86
C VAL A 212 -6.82 5.59 16.18
N VAL A 213 -5.76 4.81 16.24
CA VAL A 213 -5.82 3.38 16.56
C VAL A 213 -5.69 3.21 18.06
N ILE A 214 -6.70 2.60 18.68
CA ILE A 214 -6.77 2.41 20.12
C ILE A 214 -6.86 0.94 20.53
N ASN A 215 -6.37 0.65 21.72
CA ASN A 215 -6.42 -0.65 22.36
C ASN A 215 -7.67 -0.75 23.25
N GLY A 216 -8.83 -0.88 22.64
CA GLY A 216 -10.12 -0.95 23.34
C GLY A 216 -11.25 -0.43 22.47
N GLU A 217 -12.49 -0.70 22.83
CA GLU A 217 -13.67 -0.32 22.03
C GLU A 217 -14.12 1.12 22.32
N GLU A 218 -13.94 1.58 23.55
CA GLU A 218 -14.37 2.90 23.96
C GLU A 218 -13.25 3.94 23.88
N PHE A 219 -13.58 5.14 23.41
CA PHE A 219 -12.69 6.30 23.40
C PHE A 219 -13.25 7.36 24.35
N PRO A 220 -12.83 7.34 25.62
CA PRO A 220 -13.29 8.33 26.60
C PRO A 220 -12.96 9.76 26.15
N ALA A 221 -13.91 10.67 26.35
CA ALA A 221 -13.77 12.09 25.98
C ALA A 221 -13.45 12.33 24.48
N SER A 222 -13.82 11.41 23.58
CA SER A 222 -13.55 11.52 22.13
C SER A 222 -13.97 12.85 21.52
N LYS A 223 -15.15 13.41 21.90
CA LYS A 223 -15.62 14.73 21.43
C LYS A 223 -14.67 15.87 21.81
N ALA A 224 -14.11 15.83 23.04
CA ALA A 224 -13.15 16.83 23.49
C ALA A 224 -11.79 16.65 22.77
N PHE A 225 -11.35 15.40 22.58
CA PHE A 225 -10.16 15.08 21.80
C PHE A 225 -10.27 15.65 20.37
N CYS A 226 -11.36 15.39 19.67
CA CYS A 226 -11.58 15.88 18.31
C CYS A 226 -11.55 17.41 18.24
N ARG A 227 -12.24 18.09 19.16
CA ARG A 227 -12.22 19.57 19.22
C ARG A 227 -10.82 20.13 19.47
N GLU A 228 -10.07 19.52 20.39
CA GLU A 228 -8.71 20.00 20.70
C GLU A 228 -7.75 19.73 19.55
N LEU A 229 -7.84 18.57 18.87
CA LEU A 229 -7.02 18.28 17.72
C LEU A 229 -7.33 19.21 16.54
N ALA A 230 -8.60 19.40 16.18
CA ALA A 230 -9.01 20.32 15.12
C ALA A 230 -8.64 21.77 15.42
N ARG A 231 -8.68 22.19 16.72
CA ARG A 231 -8.21 23.52 17.13
C ARG A 231 -6.70 23.71 16.92
N ARG A 232 -5.89 22.65 17.15
CA ARG A 232 -4.42 22.70 17.00
C ARG A 232 -3.98 22.58 15.56
N VAL A 233 -4.73 21.82 14.78
CA VAL A 233 -4.46 21.54 13.36
C VAL A 233 -5.78 21.76 12.60
N PRO A 234 -6.07 22.98 12.16
CA PRO A 234 -7.34 23.34 11.48
C PRO A 234 -7.55 22.58 10.15
N GLU A 235 -6.50 22.07 9.54
CA GLU A 235 -6.52 21.27 8.31
C GLU A 235 -7.20 19.90 8.51
N VAL A 236 -7.41 19.45 9.76
CA VAL A 236 -8.06 18.17 10.06
C VAL A 236 -9.54 18.21 9.66
N THR A 237 -9.85 17.51 8.59
CA THR A 237 -11.19 17.39 7.99
C THR A 237 -12.02 16.31 8.66
N THR A 238 -11.39 15.20 9.03
CA THR A 238 -12.10 14.07 9.63
C THR A 238 -11.22 13.26 10.57
N ILE A 239 -11.85 12.69 11.62
CA ILE A 239 -11.18 11.83 12.60
C ILE A 239 -11.97 10.53 12.75
N VAL A 240 -11.28 9.41 12.61
CA VAL A 240 -11.81 8.06 12.72
C VAL A 240 -11.13 7.36 13.90
N GLN A 241 -11.91 6.71 14.74
CA GLN A 241 -11.43 5.73 15.70
C GLN A 241 -11.31 4.39 15.00
N ASN A 242 -10.17 3.73 15.14
CA ASN A 242 -9.99 2.33 14.75
C ASN A 242 -9.67 1.50 15.99
N VAL A 243 -10.34 0.37 16.16
CA VAL A 243 -10.15 -0.52 17.30
C VAL A 243 -9.23 -1.66 16.90
N ASN A 244 -8.07 -1.73 17.54
CA ASN A 244 -7.14 -2.85 17.36
C ASN A 244 -6.61 -3.34 18.71
N THR A 245 -7.16 -4.45 19.19
CA THR A 245 -6.73 -5.12 20.43
C THR A 245 -5.80 -6.31 20.17
N ARG A 246 -5.49 -6.59 18.90
CA ARG A 246 -4.63 -7.71 18.50
C ARG A 246 -3.16 -7.42 18.82
N GLN A 247 -2.44 -8.42 19.33
CA GLN A 247 -0.98 -8.36 19.53
C GLN A 247 -0.27 -8.89 18.28
N THR A 248 -0.43 -8.19 17.18
CA THR A 248 0.14 -8.51 15.87
C THR A 248 0.71 -7.25 15.21
N ASN A 249 1.48 -7.43 14.14
CA ASN A 249 2.02 -6.31 13.35
C ASN A 249 0.97 -5.58 12.48
N VAL A 250 -0.28 -6.06 12.47
CA VAL A 250 -1.37 -5.40 11.76
C VAL A 250 -1.76 -4.13 12.51
N ILE A 251 -1.69 -2.99 11.84
CA ILE A 251 -1.90 -1.67 12.45
C ILE A 251 -3.39 -1.37 12.61
N LEU A 252 -4.19 -1.54 11.55
CA LEU A 252 -5.62 -1.27 11.58
C LEU A 252 -6.41 -2.53 11.98
N GLY A 253 -7.38 -2.35 12.87
CA GLY A 253 -8.37 -3.37 13.18
C GLY A 253 -9.56 -3.29 12.24
N ASP A 254 -10.51 -4.19 12.43
CA ASP A 254 -11.68 -4.34 11.56
C ASP A 254 -12.85 -3.40 11.93
N LYS A 255 -12.85 -2.89 13.18
CA LYS A 255 -13.91 -2.00 13.69
C LYS A 255 -13.48 -0.56 13.63
N GLU A 256 -14.32 0.29 13.02
CA GLU A 256 -14.11 1.72 12.92
C GLU A 256 -15.35 2.52 13.30
N ARG A 257 -15.13 3.72 13.79
CA ARG A 257 -16.18 4.70 14.10
C ARG A 257 -15.71 6.10 13.74
N VAL A 258 -16.51 6.82 12.96
CA VAL A 258 -16.27 8.24 12.70
C VAL A 258 -16.53 9.05 13.98
N LEU A 259 -15.55 9.82 14.42
CA LEU A 259 -15.62 10.68 15.59
C LEU A 259 -15.89 12.15 15.22
N PHE A 260 -15.41 12.59 14.06
CA PHE A 260 -15.51 13.95 13.55
C PHE A 260 -15.45 13.96 12.03
N GLY A 261 -16.21 14.83 11.37
CA GLY A 261 -16.24 14.96 9.92
C GLY A 261 -16.94 13.80 9.20
N PRO A 262 -16.72 13.65 7.88
CA PRO A 262 -17.43 12.68 7.05
C PRO A 262 -16.87 11.24 7.10
N GLY A 263 -15.69 11.02 7.69
CA GLY A 263 -15.01 9.70 7.72
C GLY A 263 -14.11 9.42 6.51
N PHE A 264 -13.95 10.38 5.62
CA PHE A 264 -13.11 10.32 4.43
C PHE A 264 -12.60 11.70 4.05
N ILE A 265 -11.64 11.75 3.16
CA ILE A 265 -11.18 12.95 2.46
C ILE A 265 -11.34 12.77 0.96
N LEU A 266 -11.40 13.87 0.24
CA LEU A 266 -11.32 13.91 -1.22
C LEU A 266 -9.92 14.41 -1.62
N ASP A 267 -9.37 13.82 -2.67
CA ASP A 267 -8.13 14.33 -3.28
C ASP A 267 -8.18 14.17 -4.79
N THR A 268 -7.44 15.00 -5.50
CA THR A 268 -7.38 14.98 -6.96
C THR A 268 -6.09 14.32 -7.42
N LEU A 269 -6.21 13.36 -8.35
CA LEU A 269 -5.09 12.64 -8.98
C LEU A 269 -5.37 12.52 -10.49
N CYS A 270 -4.44 12.93 -11.34
CA CYS A 270 -4.60 12.94 -12.80
C CYS A 270 -5.87 13.64 -13.29
N GLY A 271 -6.36 14.66 -12.58
CA GLY A 271 -7.58 15.41 -12.92
C GLY A 271 -8.88 14.77 -12.43
N LEU A 272 -8.84 13.59 -11.82
CA LEU A 272 -9.99 12.91 -11.22
C LEU A 272 -10.00 13.06 -9.70
N THR A 273 -11.19 13.14 -9.10
CA THR A 273 -11.35 13.23 -7.65
C THR A 273 -11.62 11.86 -7.05
N PHE A 274 -10.84 11.48 -6.05
CA PHE A 274 -10.93 10.21 -5.37
C PHE A 274 -11.35 10.37 -3.91
N ARG A 275 -12.27 9.52 -3.47
CA ARG A 275 -12.65 9.38 -2.08
C ARG A 275 -11.67 8.44 -1.37
N ILE A 276 -11.03 8.93 -0.31
CA ILE A 276 -9.99 8.22 0.44
C ILE A 276 -10.48 8.02 1.87
N SER A 277 -10.73 6.77 2.25
CA SER A 277 -11.08 6.36 3.62
C SER A 277 -9.84 5.91 4.41
N SER A 278 -10.03 5.57 5.68
CA SER A 278 -8.97 4.99 6.54
C SER A 278 -8.39 3.70 5.98
N GLN A 279 -9.23 2.84 5.39
CA GLN A 279 -8.89 1.51 4.88
C GLN A 279 -8.46 1.50 3.41
N SER A 280 -8.81 2.54 2.63
CA SER A 280 -8.51 2.58 1.19
C SER A 280 -7.01 2.48 0.93
N PHE A 281 -6.62 1.68 -0.06
CA PHE A 281 -5.29 1.81 -0.64
C PHE A 281 -5.25 3.09 -1.48
N TYR A 282 -4.24 3.89 -1.28
CA TYR A 282 -3.95 5.09 -2.07
C TYR A 282 -2.44 5.32 -2.01
N GLN A 283 -1.82 5.62 -3.12
CA GLN A 283 -0.37 5.81 -3.24
C GLN A 283 0.15 6.90 -2.31
N VAL A 284 1.31 6.67 -1.70
CA VAL A 284 1.84 7.57 -0.65
C VAL A 284 2.56 8.80 -1.19
N ASN A 285 2.83 8.84 -2.49
CA ASN A 285 3.48 9.95 -3.19
C ASN A 285 2.60 10.36 -4.37
N ALA A 286 1.67 11.28 -4.15
CA ALA A 286 0.69 11.68 -5.16
C ALA A 286 1.34 12.30 -6.40
N THR A 287 2.37 13.13 -6.23
CA THR A 287 3.11 13.76 -7.34
C THR A 287 3.69 12.71 -8.29
N GLN A 288 4.41 11.73 -7.75
CA GLN A 288 5.00 10.68 -8.57
C GLN A 288 3.97 9.65 -9.04
N THR A 289 2.82 9.53 -8.38
CA THR A 289 1.72 8.70 -8.89
C THR A 289 1.13 9.26 -10.17
N GLU A 290 1.00 10.59 -10.29
CA GLU A 290 0.58 11.22 -11.54
C GLU A 290 1.59 10.92 -12.66
N VAL A 291 2.89 11.04 -12.39
CA VAL A 291 3.96 10.71 -13.34
C VAL A 291 3.93 9.22 -13.72
N LEU A 292 3.75 8.33 -12.75
CA LEU A 292 3.66 6.88 -12.97
C LEU A 292 2.46 6.52 -13.86
N TYR A 293 1.29 7.07 -13.57
CA TYR A 293 0.07 6.79 -14.32
C TYR A 293 0.10 7.42 -15.73
N ASP A 294 0.56 8.67 -15.86
CA ASP A 294 0.72 9.32 -17.16
C ASP A 294 1.66 8.51 -18.06
N GLU A 295 2.77 8.00 -17.52
CA GLU A 295 3.71 7.18 -18.28
C GLU A 295 3.11 5.80 -18.62
N ALA A 296 2.39 5.16 -17.69
CA ALA A 296 1.73 3.88 -17.95
C ALA A 296 0.67 4.01 -19.07
N ILE A 297 -0.15 5.07 -19.05
CA ILE A 297 -1.14 5.33 -20.09
C ILE A 297 -0.48 5.70 -21.42
N ARG A 298 0.60 6.48 -21.39
CA ARG A 298 1.39 6.77 -22.60
C ARG A 298 1.92 5.48 -23.25
N LEU A 299 2.44 4.55 -22.45
CA LEU A 299 2.92 3.24 -22.92
C LEU A 299 1.77 2.32 -23.37
N ALA A 300 0.59 2.43 -22.76
CA ALA A 300 -0.61 1.72 -23.22
C ALA A 300 -1.03 2.14 -24.63
N ASN A 301 -0.68 3.36 -25.08
CA ASN A 301 -0.92 3.92 -26.41
C ASN A 301 -2.38 3.74 -26.87
N LEU A 302 -3.32 4.20 -26.04
CA LEU A 302 -4.75 4.09 -26.29
C LEU A 302 -5.19 5.00 -27.46
N THR A 303 -6.01 4.47 -28.37
CA THR A 303 -6.48 5.15 -29.57
C THR A 303 -7.98 5.44 -29.56
N GLY A 304 -8.69 5.03 -28.53
CA GLY A 304 -10.14 5.23 -28.38
C GLY A 304 -11.00 4.03 -28.78
N VAL A 305 -10.39 2.91 -29.11
CA VAL A 305 -11.09 1.68 -29.52
C VAL A 305 -10.84 0.50 -28.59
N GLU A 306 -9.81 0.59 -27.75
CA GLU A 306 -9.38 -0.50 -26.88
C GLU A 306 -10.29 -0.69 -25.66
N THR A 307 -10.57 -1.94 -25.32
CA THR A 307 -10.96 -2.31 -23.99
C THR A 307 -9.69 -2.47 -23.12
N VAL A 308 -9.70 -1.85 -21.94
CA VAL A 308 -8.62 -1.97 -20.97
C VAL A 308 -9.09 -2.86 -19.82
N ILE A 309 -8.33 -3.90 -19.50
CA ILE A 309 -8.49 -4.62 -18.23
C ILE A 309 -7.48 -4.04 -17.24
N ASP A 310 -7.98 -3.52 -16.10
CA ASP A 310 -7.17 -3.09 -14.96
C ASP A 310 -7.19 -4.20 -13.91
N ALA A 311 -6.19 -5.08 -13.96
CA ALA A 311 -6.04 -6.19 -13.04
C ALA A 311 -5.36 -5.73 -11.74
N TYR A 312 -5.91 -6.14 -10.60
CA TYR A 312 -5.55 -5.66 -9.25
C TYR A 312 -5.92 -4.17 -9.06
N CYS A 313 -7.10 -3.77 -9.54
CA CYS A 313 -7.47 -2.36 -9.71
C CYS A 313 -7.62 -1.57 -8.40
N GLY A 314 -7.76 -2.25 -7.25
CA GLY A 314 -7.98 -1.59 -5.96
C GLY A 314 -9.22 -0.66 -6.01
N THR A 315 -9.02 0.61 -5.69
CA THR A 315 -10.08 1.63 -5.74
C THR A 315 -10.28 2.23 -7.15
N GLY A 316 -9.74 1.57 -8.19
CA GLY A 316 -9.94 1.90 -9.59
C GLY A 316 -9.12 3.09 -10.09
N THR A 317 -8.05 3.48 -9.40
CA THR A 317 -7.34 4.74 -9.71
C THR A 317 -6.75 4.76 -11.11
N ILE A 318 -5.97 3.73 -11.51
CA ILE A 318 -5.33 3.71 -12.83
C ILE A 318 -6.33 3.41 -13.94
N GLY A 319 -7.31 2.51 -13.69
CA GLY A 319 -8.37 2.21 -14.65
C GLY A 319 -9.24 3.42 -14.99
N LEU A 320 -9.60 4.23 -13.98
CA LEU A 320 -10.36 5.46 -14.20
C LEU A 320 -9.54 6.50 -14.95
N VAL A 321 -8.22 6.60 -14.71
CA VAL A 321 -7.34 7.44 -15.51
C VAL A 321 -7.30 6.94 -16.96
N ALA A 322 -7.20 5.63 -17.20
CA ALA A 322 -7.27 5.05 -18.54
C ALA A 322 -8.61 5.38 -19.25
N ALA A 323 -9.73 5.25 -18.52
CA ALA A 323 -11.06 5.59 -19.04
C ALA A 323 -11.18 7.07 -19.46
N SER A 324 -10.60 7.98 -18.66
CA SER A 324 -10.59 9.42 -18.94
C SER A 324 -9.59 9.82 -20.04
N ARG A 325 -8.64 8.95 -20.39
CA ARG A 325 -7.54 9.21 -21.32
C ARG A 325 -7.63 8.41 -22.63
N GLY A 326 -8.81 7.91 -22.98
CA GLY A 326 -9.06 7.35 -24.30
C GLY A 326 -9.28 5.85 -24.37
N ALA A 327 -9.44 5.12 -23.26
CA ALA A 327 -9.97 3.76 -23.35
C ALA A 327 -11.44 3.79 -23.79
N ALA A 328 -11.83 2.93 -24.74
CA ALA A 328 -13.25 2.79 -25.12
C ALA A 328 -14.08 2.19 -23.97
N ARG A 329 -13.51 1.24 -23.24
CA ARG A 329 -14.10 0.58 -22.08
C ARG A 329 -13.01 0.18 -21.10
N VAL A 330 -13.30 0.25 -19.83
CA VAL A 330 -12.42 -0.27 -18.77
C VAL A 330 -13.14 -1.32 -17.94
N ILE A 331 -12.45 -2.43 -17.64
CA ILE A 331 -12.93 -3.48 -16.73
C ILE A 331 -11.90 -3.59 -15.61
N GLY A 332 -12.24 -3.04 -14.43
CA GLY A 332 -11.40 -3.14 -13.23
C GLY A 332 -11.72 -4.40 -12.44
N VAL A 333 -10.70 -5.17 -12.04
CA VAL A 333 -10.86 -6.43 -11.30
C VAL A 333 -10.03 -6.42 -10.03
N ASP A 334 -10.66 -6.69 -8.89
CA ASP A 334 -9.99 -6.88 -7.60
C ASP A 334 -10.79 -7.86 -6.72
N SER A 335 -10.10 -8.62 -5.88
CA SER A 335 -10.73 -9.57 -4.97
C SER A 335 -11.39 -8.90 -3.75
N VAL A 336 -11.06 -7.63 -3.46
CA VAL A 336 -11.54 -6.90 -2.29
C VAL A 336 -12.82 -6.14 -2.63
N GLU A 337 -14.01 -6.71 -2.25
CA GLU A 337 -15.30 -6.08 -2.50
C GLU A 337 -15.41 -4.61 -2.06
N ALA A 338 -14.78 -4.25 -0.92
CA ALA A 338 -14.81 -2.88 -0.43
C ALA A 338 -14.08 -1.93 -1.39
N ALA A 339 -12.96 -2.36 -1.96
CA ALA A 339 -12.21 -1.59 -2.95
C ALA A 339 -13.02 -1.42 -4.25
N ILE A 340 -13.69 -2.47 -4.70
CA ILE A 340 -14.57 -2.42 -5.88
C ILE A 340 -15.77 -1.47 -5.67
N ARG A 341 -16.37 -1.47 -4.47
CA ARG A 341 -17.41 -0.47 -4.14
C ARG A 341 -16.86 0.96 -4.18
N ASP A 342 -15.66 1.18 -3.67
CA ASP A 342 -15.01 2.49 -3.73
C ASP A 342 -14.67 2.87 -5.18
N ALA A 343 -14.20 1.94 -6.02
CA ALA A 343 -13.93 2.17 -7.44
C ALA A 343 -15.19 2.60 -8.21
N ALA A 344 -16.31 1.89 -8.03
CA ALA A 344 -17.59 2.24 -8.63
C ALA A 344 -18.13 3.60 -8.14
N ASN A 345 -17.89 3.94 -6.86
CA ASN A 345 -18.23 5.27 -6.33
C ASN A 345 -17.37 6.37 -6.93
N ASN A 346 -16.06 6.12 -7.11
CA ASN A 346 -15.13 7.04 -7.74
C ASN A 346 -15.50 7.26 -9.22
N ALA A 347 -15.87 6.21 -9.96
CA ALA A 347 -16.36 6.34 -11.34
C ALA A 347 -17.58 7.27 -11.43
N ARG A 348 -18.61 7.01 -10.61
CA ARG A 348 -19.82 7.84 -10.56
C ARG A 348 -19.53 9.29 -10.16
N HIS A 349 -18.67 9.49 -9.18
CA HIS A 349 -18.30 10.83 -8.71
C HIS A 349 -17.63 11.67 -9.81
N ASN A 350 -16.84 11.02 -10.68
CA ASN A 350 -16.15 11.66 -11.78
C ASN A 350 -16.93 11.65 -13.10
N GLY A 351 -18.14 11.11 -13.14
CA GLY A 351 -18.93 11.00 -14.37
C GLY A 351 -18.30 10.06 -15.43
N VAL A 352 -17.50 9.08 -14.99
CA VAL A 352 -16.88 8.08 -15.87
C VAL A 352 -17.87 6.95 -16.08
N GLU A 353 -18.46 6.86 -17.28
CA GLU A 353 -19.51 5.92 -17.65
C GLU A 353 -19.00 4.67 -18.38
N ASN A 354 -17.77 4.74 -18.91
CA ASN A 354 -17.12 3.66 -19.68
C ASN A 354 -16.23 2.75 -18.82
N ALA A 355 -16.42 2.73 -17.48
CA ALA A 355 -15.68 1.87 -16.56
C ALA A 355 -16.64 1.02 -15.72
N GLU A 356 -16.37 -0.27 -15.62
CA GLU A 356 -17.07 -1.22 -14.76
C GLU A 356 -16.07 -1.93 -13.85
N PHE A 357 -16.53 -2.43 -12.69
CA PHE A 357 -15.68 -3.04 -11.68
C PHE A 357 -16.28 -4.35 -11.18
N VAL A 358 -15.42 -5.39 -11.12
CA VAL A 358 -15.78 -6.76 -10.79
C VAL A 358 -15.03 -7.22 -9.53
N ALA A 359 -15.77 -7.66 -8.51
CA ALA A 359 -15.21 -8.25 -7.30
C ALA A 359 -14.93 -9.73 -7.53
N GLN A 360 -13.70 -10.05 -7.97
CA GLN A 360 -13.28 -11.42 -8.30
C GLN A 360 -11.78 -11.57 -8.18
N ASP A 361 -11.30 -12.79 -7.94
CA ASP A 361 -9.88 -13.11 -8.08
C ASP A 361 -9.42 -12.88 -9.52
N ALA A 362 -8.36 -12.09 -9.69
CA ALA A 362 -7.89 -11.71 -11.02
C ALA A 362 -7.49 -12.91 -11.88
N THR A 363 -6.94 -14.00 -11.28
CA THR A 363 -6.59 -15.22 -12.02
C THR A 363 -7.82 -15.94 -12.53
N ALA A 364 -8.86 -16.04 -11.71
CA ALA A 364 -10.13 -16.65 -12.10
C ALA A 364 -10.78 -15.85 -13.24
N PHE A 365 -10.87 -14.53 -13.08
CA PHE A 365 -11.41 -13.63 -14.10
C PHE A 365 -10.69 -13.78 -15.45
N MET A 366 -9.35 -13.78 -15.46
CA MET A 366 -8.57 -13.91 -16.69
C MET A 366 -8.81 -15.25 -17.39
N LYS A 367 -8.97 -16.35 -16.62
CA LYS A 367 -9.27 -17.68 -17.17
C LYS A 367 -10.67 -17.74 -17.77
N GLU A 368 -11.67 -17.21 -17.07
CA GLU A 368 -13.07 -17.18 -17.52
C GLU A 368 -13.22 -16.35 -18.79
N LEU A 369 -12.64 -15.16 -18.81
CA LEU A 369 -12.68 -14.29 -19.98
C LEU A 369 -11.91 -14.90 -21.17
N ALA A 370 -10.77 -15.57 -20.93
CA ALA A 370 -10.02 -16.27 -21.99
C ALA A 370 -10.80 -17.46 -22.58
N ALA A 371 -11.68 -18.08 -21.83
CA ALA A 371 -12.56 -19.16 -22.29
C ALA A 371 -13.86 -18.67 -22.95
N SER A 372 -14.22 -17.39 -22.78
CA SER A 372 -15.43 -16.80 -23.37
C SER A 372 -15.32 -16.66 -24.88
N GLU A 373 -16.46 -16.83 -25.57
CA GLU A 373 -16.56 -16.51 -27.00
C GLU A 373 -16.56 -15.00 -27.27
N GLU A 374 -17.05 -14.19 -26.32
CA GLU A 374 -17.12 -12.74 -26.38
C GLU A 374 -15.88 -12.08 -25.74
N ARG A 375 -14.71 -12.27 -26.34
CA ARG A 375 -13.50 -11.59 -25.89
C ARG A 375 -13.43 -10.20 -26.47
N PRO A 376 -13.22 -9.15 -25.66
CA PRO A 376 -13.05 -7.80 -26.18
C PRO A 376 -11.78 -7.71 -27.03
N GLN A 377 -11.86 -7.06 -28.18
CA GLN A 377 -10.72 -6.76 -29.06
C GLN A 377 -10.96 -5.41 -29.75
N PRO A 378 -9.95 -4.53 -29.85
CA PRO A 378 -8.60 -4.69 -29.31
C PRO A 378 -8.56 -4.59 -27.79
N LEU A 379 -7.59 -5.29 -27.18
CA LEU A 379 -7.46 -5.43 -25.72
C LEU A 379 -6.09 -4.98 -25.22
N VAL A 380 -6.07 -4.18 -24.16
CA VAL A 380 -4.88 -3.80 -23.39
C VAL A 380 -5.03 -4.29 -21.94
N LEU A 381 -4.01 -4.91 -21.39
CA LEU A 381 -3.94 -5.29 -19.98
C LEU A 381 -3.05 -4.30 -19.21
N LEU A 382 -3.63 -3.60 -18.24
CA LEU A 382 -2.90 -2.92 -17.16
C LEU A 382 -2.85 -3.86 -15.96
N MET A 383 -1.69 -3.98 -15.31
CA MET A 383 -1.56 -4.79 -14.10
C MET A 383 -0.58 -4.16 -13.12
N ASP A 384 -0.98 -4.09 -11.85
CA ASP A 384 -0.17 -3.62 -10.71
C ASP A 384 -0.29 -4.63 -9.55
N PRO A 385 0.32 -5.82 -9.67
CA PRO A 385 0.21 -6.86 -8.66
C PRO A 385 0.98 -6.52 -7.38
N PRO A 386 0.73 -7.22 -6.26
CA PRO A 386 1.49 -7.05 -5.03
C PRO A 386 2.98 -7.40 -5.22
N ARG A 387 3.81 -7.05 -4.21
CA ARG A 387 5.29 -7.21 -4.24
C ARG A 387 5.80 -8.61 -4.63
N ALA A 388 5.00 -9.65 -4.43
CA ALA A 388 5.32 -11.02 -4.83
C ALA A 388 5.30 -11.23 -6.36
N GLY A 389 4.78 -10.27 -7.12
CA GLY A 389 4.48 -10.39 -8.53
C GLY A 389 3.19 -11.17 -8.78
N SER A 390 2.95 -11.55 -10.02
CA SER A 390 1.80 -12.36 -10.42
C SER A 390 2.08 -13.85 -10.33
N THR A 391 1.00 -14.65 -10.23
CA THR A 391 1.14 -16.12 -10.25
C THR A 391 1.35 -16.63 -11.66
N PRO A 392 2.01 -17.78 -11.85
CA PRO A 392 2.14 -18.42 -13.16
C PRO A 392 0.79 -18.65 -13.84
N GLU A 393 -0.26 -18.96 -13.06
CA GLU A 393 -1.62 -19.19 -13.54
C GLU A 393 -2.26 -17.91 -14.07
N PHE A 394 -2.05 -16.76 -13.39
CA PHE A 394 -2.49 -15.46 -13.88
C PHE A 394 -1.80 -15.12 -15.21
N LEU A 395 -0.47 -15.25 -15.26
CA LEU A 395 0.32 -14.94 -16.47
C LEU A 395 -0.08 -15.83 -17.65
N ALA A 396 -0.37 -17.10 -17.40
CA ALA A 396 -0.88 -18.02 -18.44
C ALA A 396 -2.28 -17.61 -18.92
N GLY A 397 -3.19 -17.20 -18.00
CA GLY A 397 -4.51 -16.65 -18.33
C GLY A 397 -4.43 -15.37 -19.15
N ALA A 398 -3.53 -14.45 -18.76
CA ALA A 398 -3.27 -13.21 -19.48
C ALA A 398 -2.77 -13.49 -20.90
N ALA A 399 -1.82 -14.42 -21.06
CA ALA A 399 -1.31 -14.82 -22.38
C ALA A 399 -2.39 -15.51 -23.24
N ALA A 400 -3.26 -16.34 -22.65
CA ALA A 400 -4.36 -16.99 -23.35
C ALA A 400 -5.45 -16.00 -23.81
N LEU A 401 -5.70 -14.95 -23.03
CA LEU A 401 -6.59 -13.84 -23.40
C LEU A 401 -6.03 -13.03 -24.57
N ALA A 402 -4.71 -13.08 -24.75
CA ALA A 402 -3.97 -12.50 -25.86
C ALA A 402 -4.18 -10.99 -26.08
N PRO A 403 -4.04 -10.13 -25.03
CA PRO A 403 -4.05 -8.68 -25.24
C PRO A 403 -2.96 -8.25 -26.21
N GLU A 404 -3.23 -7.20 -26.97
CA GLU A 404 -2.25 -6.64 -27.91
C GLU A 404 -1.05 -6.04 -27.16
N ARG A 405 -1.34 -5.41 -26.01
CA ARG A 405 -0.34 -4.79 -25.14
C ARG A 405 -0.60 -5.16 -23.69
N ILE A 406 0.49 -5.34 -22.95
CA ILE A 406 0.50 -5.49 -21.49
C ILE A 406 1.36 -4.38 -20.91
N VAL A 407 0.79 -3.56 -20.03
CA VAL A 407 1.51 -2.57 -19.23
C VAL A 407 1.56 -3.07 -17.79
N TYR A 408 2.73 -3.46 -17.38
CA TYR A 408 2.99 -4.06 -16.07
C TYR A 408 3.71 -3.06 -15.17
N ILE A 409 3.03 -2.54 -14.15
CA ILE A 409 3.57 -1.68 -13.09
C ILE A 409 4.01 -2.57 -11.93
N SER A 410 5.15 -2.28 -11.30
CA SER A 410 5.62 -3.06 -10.16
C SER A 410 6.49 -2.26 -9.20
N CYS A 411 6.23 -2.42 -7.89
CA CYS A 411 7.10 -1.96 -6.82
C CYS A 411 8.27 -2.90 -6.51
N ASN A 412 8.41 -4.00 -7.26
CA ASN A 412 9.51 -4.96 -7.13
C ASN A 412 10.01 -5.41 -8.51
N PRO A 413 11.01 -4.73 -9.08
CA PRO A 413 11.54 -5.06 -10.40
C PRO A 413 12.09 -6.48 -10.53
N ALA A 414 12.53 -7.11 -9.43
CA ALA A 414 13.05 -8.48 -9.47
C ALA A 414 11.95 -9.51 -9.77
N THR A 415 10.78 -9.40 -9.11
CA THR A 415 9.62 -10.24 -9.41
C THR A 415 9.03 -9.92 -10.77
N GLN A 416 9.03 -8.65 -11.16
CA GLN A 416 8.60 -8.23 -12.49
C GLN A 416 9.47 -8.84 -13.60
N ALA A 417 10.80 -8.83 -13.47
CA ALA A 417 11.69 -9.44 -14.42
C ALA A 417 11.46 -10.96 -14.57
N ARG A 418 11.13 -11.65 -13.45
CA ARG A 418 10.72 -13.07 -13.49
C ARG A 418 9.45 -13.26 -14.32
N ASP A 419 8.44 -12.46 -14.07
CA ASP A 419 7.13 -12.56 -14.71
C ASP A 419 7.20 -12.17 -16.20
N VAL A 420 7.97 -11.14 -16.54
CA VAL A 420 8.23 -10.71 -17.91
C VAL A 420 8.90 -11.83 -18.73
N ARG A 421 9.87 -12.56 -18.15
CA ARG A 421 10.47 -13.74 -18.85
C ARG A 421 9.43 -14.78 -19.20
N GLN A 422 8.40 -14.97 -18.38
CA GLN A 422 7.31 -15.92 -18.68
C GLN A 422 6.40 -15.38 -19.80
N LEU A 423 6.05 -14.08 -19.78
CA LEU A 423 5.26 -13.46 -20.84
C LEU A 423 6.00 -13.48 -22.19
N VAL A 424 7.31 -13.22 -22.20
CA VAL A 424 8.15 -13.34 -23.42
C VAL A 424 8.12 -14.76 -23.98
N LYS A 425 8.23 -15.79 -23.13
CA LYS A 425 8.08 -17.21 -23.57
C LYS A 425 6.68 -17.51 -24.12
N SER A 426 5.69 -16.72 -23.74
CA SER A 426 4.28 -16.86 -24.19
C SER A 426 3.96 -16.07 -25.46
N GLY A 427 4.96 -15.46 -26.12
CA GLY A 427 4.80 -14.76 -27.40
C GLY A 427 4.58 -13.27 -27.28
N TYR A 428 5.15 -12.66 -26.23
CA TYR A 428 5.21 -11.20 -26.09
C TYR A 428 6.65 -10.73 -26.27
N GLU A 429 6.81 -9.54 -26.82
CA GLU A 429 8.08 -8.84 -26.92
C GLU A 429 8.07 -7.62 -26.01
N MET A 430 9.11 -7.46 -25.20
CA MET A 430 9.28 -6.28 -24.38
C MET A 430 9.70 -5.10 -25.24
N ARG A 431 8.95 -4.01 -25.24
CA ARG A 431 9.22 -2.81 -26.02
C ARG A 431 9.83 -1.69 -25.21
N ALA A 432 9.44 -1.57 -23.95
CA ALA A 432 9.95 -0.53 -23.07
C ALA A 432 9.96 -0.96 -21.62
N ILE A 433 10.93 -0.43 -20.88
CA ILE A 433 10.92 -0.40 -19.41
C ILE A 433 11.27 1.02 -18.96
N ARG A 434 10.49 1.55 -18.04
CA ARG A 434 10.66 2.87 -17.44
C ARG A 434 10.66 2.76 -15.92
N SER A 435 11.70 3.24 -15.27
CA SER A 435 11.73 3.35 -13.82
C SER A 435 11.11 4.68 -13.38
N VAL A 436 10.42 4.67 -12.23
CA VAL A 436 9.84 5.87 -11.60
C VAL A 436 10.26 5.89 -10.13
N ASP A 437 10.81 7.01 -9.67
CA ASP A 437 11.20 7.15 -8.27
C ASP A 437 10.04 7.57 -7.39
N MET A 438 9.20 6.60 -7.01
CA MET A 438 8.08 6.79 -6.09
C MET A 438 8.51 7.02 -4.65
N PHE A 439 9.74 6.61 -4.29
CA PHE A 439 10.25 6.61 -2.92
C PHE A 439 11.66 7.23 -2.84
N PRO A 440 11.79 8.55 -3.08
CA PRO A 440 13.06 9.26 -2.88
C PRO A 440 13.71 8.96 -1.53
N HIS A 441 15.02 8.98 -1.48
CA HIS A 441 15.84 8.70 -0.29
C HIS A 441 15.74 7.27 0.26
N THR A 442 15.22 6.33 -0.55
CA THR A 442 15.17 4.89 -0.22
C THR A 442 15.73 4.06 -1.38
N ASP A 443 15.95 2.75 -1.16
CA ASP A 443 16.36 1.80 -2.21
C ASP A 443 15.19 1.32 -3.09
N HIS A 444 13.97 1.70 -2.77
CA HIS A 444 12.79 1.29 -3.52
C HIS A 444 12.66 2.05 -4.84
N VAL A 445 12.28 1.32 -5.88
CA VAL A 445 11.99 1.86 -7.22
C VAL A 445 10.75 1.18 -7.77
N GLU A 446 9.87 1.96 -8.41
CA GLU A 446 8.79 1.44 -9.25
C GLU A 446 9.28 1.31 -10.68
N SER A 447 8.73 0.35 -11.41
CA SER A 447 9.04 0.17 -12.83
C SER A 447 7.78 -0.17 -13.63
N ILE A 448 7.74 0.32 -14.85
CA ILE A 448 6.68 0.06 -15.83
C ILE A 448 7.30 -0.68 -16.99
N VAL A 449 6.82 -1.87 -17.28
CA VAL A 449 7.22 -2.63 -18.47
C VAL A 449 6.05 -2.65 -19.46
N MET A 450 6.33 -2.33 -20.72
CA MET A 450 5.38 -2.49 -21.81
C MET A 450 5.81 -3.66 -22.69
N LEU A 451 4.87 -4.59 -22.90
CA LEU A 451 5.03 -5.70 -23.81
C LEU A 451 3.96 -5.65 -24.90
N GLU A 452 4.36 -6.00 -26.10
CA GLU A 452 3.47 -6.20 -27.24
C GLU A 452 3.43 -7.67 -27.65
N ARG A 453 2.26 -8.11 -28.12
CA ARG A 453 2.13 -9.45 -28.66
C ARG A 453 2.83 -9.56 -30.00
N GLU A 454 3.66 -10.58 -30.18
CA GLU A 454 4.29 -10.85 -31.47
C GLU A 454 3.24 -11.18 -32.54
N ASP A 455 3.26 -10.46 -33.66
CA ASP A 455 2.44 -10.77 -34.82
C ASP A 455 2.96 -12.03 -35.51
N ARG A 456 2.37 -13.19 -35.20
CA ARG A 456 2.68 -14.46 -35.87
C ARG A 456 2.39 -14.45 -37.38
N ARG A 457 1.86 -13.36 -37.94
CA ARG A 457 1.53 -13.24 -39.37
C ARG A 457 2.70 -12.83 -40.25
N GLY A 458 3.92 -12.53 -39.72
CA GLY A 458 5.11 -12.09 -40.45
C GLY A 458 6.06 -13.18 -40.93
N GLY A 459 5.85 -14.48 -40.60
CA GLY A 459 6.77 -15.57 -40.89
C GLY A 459 6.75 -16.13 -42.34
N ALA A 460 5.97 -15.56 -43.29
CA ALA A 460 5.81 -16.10 -44.63
C ALA A 460 6.28 -15.19 -45.78
N ARG A 461 7.08 -14.14 -45.51
CA ARG A 461 7.64 -13.29 -46.60
C ARG A 461 9.17 -13.19 -46.51
N GLY A 462 9.87 -14.28 -46.60
CA GLY A 462 11.34 -14.32 -46.59
C GLY A 462 11.92 -15.52 -47.38
N GLY A 463 11.38 -15.81 -48.56
CA GLY A 463 11.89 -16.91 -49.34
C GLY A 463 11.47 -16.80 -50.82
N ALA A 464 12.17 -15.99 -51.62
CA ALA A 464 12.42 -16.22 -53.02
C ALA A 464 12.84 -14.93 -53.75
N HIS A 465 14.10 -14.58 -53.72
CA HIS A 465 14.75 -13.97 -54.87
C HIS A 465 16.18 -14.46 -54.97
N ARG A 466 16.31 -15.71 -55.47
CA ARG A 466 17.56 -16.08 -56.17
C ARG A 466 17.53 -15.46 -57.54
N ALA A 467 18.35 -14.46 -57.75
CA ALA A 467 18.68 -13.94 -59.04
C ALA A 467 19.32 -15.06 -59.89
N ARG A 468 18.74 -15.35 -61.06
CA ARG A 468 19.42 -16.00 -62.15
C ARG A 468 20.14 -14.94 -62.94
N THR A 469 21.45 -14.96 -62.93
CA THR A 469 22.33 -14.28 -63.90
C THR A 469 22.38 -15.10 -65.18
N VAL A 470 22.18 -14.48 -66.28
CA VAL A 470 22.79 -14.80 -67.58
C VAL A 470 23.44 -13.51 -68.09
#